data_12397092fc1c113ce42e27b63820804a
#
_entry.id   12397092fc1c113ce42e27b63820804a
#
_cell.length_a   1.000
_cell.length_b   1.000
_cell.length_c   1.000
_cell.angle_alpha   90.00
_cell.angle_beta   90.00
_cell.angle_gamma   90.00
#
_symmetry.space_group_name_H-M   'P 1'
#
loop_
_entity.id
_entity.type
_entity.pdbx_description
1 polymer ?
#
loop_
_entity_poly.entity_id
_entity_poly.type
_entity_poly.pdbx_seq_one_letter_code
_entity_poly.pdbx_strand_id
1 'polypeptide(L)'
;MLKNFKGFIFDLLFPKFCLSCQREGNYLCEDCQSTLGVLNTHQKHQTHSPAGGLKDLYFALPYQQPLIKNLIKLFKYQPFVKELVIPLTSLIITHFQLIEKSTADFVNFVLVPVPLEKKKLKWRGFNQAEELGKELSSFLKIPLISGCLIKIKETPPQVELSDEERKENIKGAFAVRNEELIKNKKILLVDDVYTTGSTMEECARVLKRPTEGGYPGAKEIIGIVVARG
;
A
#
# COMPACT_ATOMS: atom_id res chain seq x y z
N MET A 1 -7.51 -13.49 28.80
CA MET A 1 -8.87 -13.04 29.10
C MET A 1 -9.05 -11.52 29.22
N LEU A 2 -8.17 -10.75 29.85
CA LEU A 2 -8.33 -9.30 30.08
C LEU A 2 -8.25 -8.40 28.82
N LYS A 3 -7.59 -8.85 27.74
CA LYS A 3 -7.52 -8.07 26.48
C LYS A 3 -8.86 -7.99 25.73
N ASN A 4 -9.69 -9.04 25.82
CA ASN A 4 -11.01 -9.06 25.16
C ASN A 4 -12.04 -8.18 25.88
N PHE A 5 -11.93 -8.02 27.22
CA PHE A 5 -12.87 -7.24 27.99
C PHE A 5 -12.75 -5.72 27.72
N LYS A 6 -11.53 -5.20 27.57
CA LYS A 6 -11.32 -3.79 27.19
C LYS A 6 -11.83 -3.49 25.79
N GLY A 7 -11.62 -4.39 24.84
CA GLY A 7 -12.16 -4.26 23.48
C GLY A 7 -13.69 -4.20 23.47
N PHE A 8 -14.33 -5.09 24.21
CA PHE A 8 -15.79 -5.12 24.34
C PHE A 8 -16.38 -3.83 24.92
N ILE A 9 -15.76 -3.26 25.97
CA ILE A 9 -16.22 -1.98 26.54
C ILE A 9 -16.01 -0.83 25.53
N PHE A 10 -14.88 -0.80 24.81
CA PHE A 10 -14.65 0.20 23.79
C PHE A 10 -15.64 0.10 22.62
N ASP A 11 -15.95 -1.10 22.14
CA ASP A 11 -16.91 -1.32 21.06
C ASP A 11 -18.35 -0.96 21.53
N LEU A 12 -18.67 -1.13 22.82
CA LEU A 12 -19.96 -0.72 23.39
C LEU A 12 -20.10 0.81 23.49
N LEU A 13 -19.03 1.51 23.86
CA LEU A 13 -19.03 2.98 24.03
C LEU A 13 -18.84 3.72 22.70
N PHE A 14 -18.13 3.12 21.75
CA PHE A 14 -17.80 3.66 20.43
C PHE A 14 -18.07 2.62 19.35
N PRO A 15 -19.34 2.29 19.09
CA PRO A 15 -19.70 1.27 18.12
C PRO A 15 -19.22 1.65 16.72
N LYS A 16 -18.72 0.66 16.01
CA LYS A 16 -18.29 0.79 14.62
C LYS A 16 -19.50 0.55 13.72
N PHE A 17 -19.65 1.37 12.70
CA PHE A 17 -20.71 1.22 11.72
C PHE A 17 -20.14 1.05 10.31
N CYS A 18 -20.73 0.14 9.55
CA CYS A 18 -20.38 -0.04 8.16
C CYS A 18 -20.63 1.24 7.36
N LEU A 19 -19.62 1.73 6.64
CA LEU A 19 -19.74 2.98 5.87
C LEU A 19 -20.72 2.89 4.69
N SER A 20 -21.16 1.70 4.33
CA SER A 20 -22.14 1.48 3.27
C SER A 20 -23.56 1.30 3.82
N CYS A 21 -23.79 0.29 4.67
CA CYS A 21 -25.15 -0.09 5.12
C CYS A 21 -25.48 0.32 6.56
N GLN A 22 -24.58 0.97 7.27
CA GLN A 22 -24.71 1.42 8.67
C GLN A 22 -24.94 0.28 9.68
N ARG A 23 -24.72 -0.99 9.31
CA ARG A 23 -24.75 -2.12 10.26
C ARG A 23 -23.61 -1.97 11.26
N GLU A 24 -23.94 -2.17 12.53
CA GLU A 24 -22.97 -2.18 13.60
C GLU A 24 -22.01 -3.37 13.50
N GLY A 25 -20.76 -3.20 13.98
CA GLY A 25 -19.72 -4.22 14.12
C GLY A 25 -18.42 -3.90 13.38
N ASN A 26 -18.47 -3.52 12.12
CA ASN A 26 -17.28 -3.28 11.29
C ASN A 26 -17.45 -2.05 10.41
N TYR A 27 -16.33 -1.36 10.08
CA TYR A 27 -16.34 -0.25 9.12
C TYR A 27 -16.65 -0.67 7.67
N LEU A 28 -16.47 -1.94 7.37
CA LEU A 28 -16.92 -2.59 6.14
C LEU A 28 -17.37 -4.01 6.50
N CYS A 29 -18.69 -4.27 6.47
CA CYS A 29 -19.22 -5.60 6.73
C CYS A 29 -19.02 -6.53 5.52
N GLU A 30 -19.05 -7.84 5.75
CA GLU A 30 -18.83 -8.86 4.72
C GLU A 30 -19.81 -8.74 3.55
N ASP A 31 -21.10 -8.46 3.85
CA ASP A 31 -22.12 -8.28 2.80
C ASP A 31 -21.77 -7.10 1.88
N CYS A 32 -21.38 -5.95 2.46
CA CYS A 32 -20.99 -4.79 1.66
C CYS A 32 -19.65 -4.99 0.96
N GLN A 33 -18.72 -5.74 1.56
CA GLN A 33 -17.46 -6.11 0.92
C GLN A 33 -17.69 -7.01 -0.30
N SER A 34 -18.59 -7.98 -0.22
CA SER A 34 -18.93 -8.88 -1.32
C SER A 34 -19.60 -8.19 -2.50
N THR A 35 -20.28 -7.06 -2.27
CA THR A 35 -20.89 -6.25 -3.33
C THR A 35 -19.93 -5.27 -4.01
N LEU A 36 -18.72 -5.08 -3.46
CA LEU A 36 -17.69 -4.30 -4.13
C LEU A 36 -17.23 -5.05 -5.37
N GLY A 37 -17.36 -4.41 -6.52
CA GLY A 37 -16.92 -4.97 -7.79
C GLY A 37 -15.38 -5.04 -7.86
N VAL A 38 -14.78 -5.94 -7.08
CA VAL A 38 -13.34 -6.20 -7.14
C VAL A 38 -12.99 -6.68 -8.55
N LEU A 39 -11.95 -6.10 -9.13
CA LEU A 39 -11.55 -6.39 -10.50
C LEU A 39 -11.14 -7.87 -10.64
N ASN A 40 -11.75 -8.55 -11.61
CA ASN A 40 -11.46 -9.94 -11.97
C ASN A 40 -10.52 -10.07 -13.17
N THR A 41 -9.97 -8.95 -13.63
CA THR A 41 -9.00 -8.90 -14.72
C THR A 41 -7.78 -8.11 -14.27
N HIS A 42 -6.61 -8.56 -14.72
CA HIS A 42 -5.38 -7.83 -14.52
C HIS A 42 -5.17 -6.83 -15.66
N GLN A 43 -5.11 -5.55 -15.32
CA GLN A 43 -4.77 -4.49 -16.26
C GLN A 43 -3.26 -4.26 -16.23
N LYS A 44 -2.54 -4.69 -17.25
CA LYS A 44 -1.10 -4.45 -17.36
C LYS A 44 -0.79 -2.96 -17.19
N HIS A 45 0.14 -2.67 -16.29
CA HIS A 45 0.61 -1.31 -16.10
C HIS A 45 1.54 -0.91 -17.24
N GLN A 46 1.14 0.11 -18.01
CA GLN A 46 2.04 0.72 -18.99
C GLN A 46 2.91 1.74 -18.26
N THR A 47 4.18 1.40 -18.08
CA THR A 47 5.15 2.36 -17.53
C THR A 47 5.47 3.41 -18.58
N HIS A 48 5.16 4.67 -18.28
CA HIS A 48 5.58 5.80 -19.10
C HIS A 48 7.00 6.29 -18.76
N SER A 49 7.72 5.57 -17.89
CA SER A 49 9.06 5.98 -17.46
C SER A 49 10.15 5.24 -18.26
N PRO A 50 10.91 5.96 -19.12
CA PRO A 50 12.07 5.39 -19.83
C PRO A 50 13.17 4.89 -18.90
N ALA A 51 13.19 5.36 -17.65
CA ALA A 51 14.23 5.07 -16.66
C ALA A 51 13.98 3.80 -15.82
N GLY A 52 12.99 2.95 -16.17
CA GLY A 52 12.77 1.68 -15.52
C GLY A 52 12.08 1.78 -14.16
N GLY A 53 10.83 2.20 -14.12
CA GLY A 53 9.96 2.19 -12.94
C GLY A 53 9.37 0.81 -12.61
N LEU A 54 8.11 0.80 -12.20
CA LEU A 54 7.35 -0.42 -11.96
C LEU A 54 7.25 -1.25 -13.25
N LYS A 55 7.43 -2.56 -13.15
CA LYS A 55 7.18 -3.48 -14.26
C LYS A 55 5.68 -3.72 -14.45
N ASP A 56 4.94 -3.73 -13.34
CA ASP A 56 3.51 -3.99 -13.31
C ASP A 56 2.87 -3.43 -12.04
N LEU A 57 1.52 -3.38 -12.00
CA LEU A 57 0.77 -2.86 -10.87
C LEU A 57 -0.50 -3.70 -10.65
N TYR A 58 -0.63 -4.30 -9.46
CA TYR A 58 -1.86 -4.94 -9.00
C TYR A 58 -2.69 -3.97 -8.17
N PHE A 59 -3.97 -3.89 -8.46
CA PHE A 59 -4.93 -3.09 -7.70
C PHE A 59 -6.32 -3.72 -7.72
N ALA A 60 -7.01 -3.66 -6.59
CA ALA A 60 -8.29 -4.35 -6.42
C ALA A 60 -9.47 -3.56 -7.01
N LEU A 61 -9.43 -2.24 -6.96
CA LEU A 61 -10.60 -1.39 -7.22
C LEU A 61 -10.21 -0.03 -7.84
N PRO A 62 -11.12 0.61 -8.59
CA PRO A 62 -10.99 2.02 -8.95
C PRO A 62 -11.10 2.92 -7.70
N TYR A 63 -10.20 3.89 -7.57
CA TYR A 63 -10.20 4.84 -6.43
C TYR A 63 -11.40 5.80 -6.46
N GLN A 64 -12.03 5.99 -7.62
CA GLN A 64 -13.19 6.87 -7.80
C GLN A 64 -14.45 6.36 -7.08
N GLN A 65 -14.51 5.08 -6.71
CA GLN A 65 -15.63 4.53 -5.94
C GLN A 65 -15.77 5.25 -4.57
N PRO A 66 -16.92 5.88 -4.26
CA PRO A 66 -17.06 6.71 -3.06
C PRO A 66 -16.77 5.95 -1.75
N LEU A 67 -17.21 4.69 -1.65
CA LEU A 67 -16.97 3.86 -0.48
C LEU A 67 -15.48 3.60 -0.26
N ILE A 68 -14.75 3.24 -1.31
CA ILE A 68 -13.30 2.99 -1.25
C ILE A 68 -12.55 4.27 -0.88
N LYS A 69 -12.91 5.39 -1.49
CA LYS A 69 -12.34 6.70 -1.17
C LYS A 69 -12.53 7.05 0.31
N ASN A 70 -13.71 6.79 0.86
CA ASN A 70 -14.01 7.05 2.27
C ASN A 70 -13.23 6.09 3.21
N LEU A 71 -13.17 4.79 2.91
CA LEU A 71 -12.38 3.83 3.67
C LEU A 71 -10.90 4.22 3.73
N ILE A 72 -10.31 4.53 2.58
CA ILE A 72 -8.92 4.96 2.49
C ILE A 72 -8.70 6.30 3.19
N LYS A 73 -9.67 7.22 3.14
CA LYS A 73 -9.61 8.48 3.88
C LYS A 73 -9.57 8.26 5.39
N LEU A 74 -10.41 7.39 5.94
CA LEU A 74 -10.38 7.04 7.37
C LEU A 74 -9.09 6.30 7.77
N PHE A 75 -8.51 5.54 6.87
CA PHE A 75 -7.23 4.87 7.09
C PHE A 75 -6.04 5.85 7.08
N LYS A 76 -6.10 6.91 6.27
CA LYS A 76 -5.03 7.92 6.10
C LYS A 76 -5.10 9.09 7.05
N TYR A 77 -6.30 9.51 7.41
CA TYR A 77 -6.56 10.75 8.14
C TYR A 77 -7.35 10.48 9.43
N GLN A 78 -7.45 11.47 10.29
CA GLN A 78 -8.23 11.32 11.52
C GLN A 78 -9.65 10.82 11.23
N PRO A 79 -10.11 9.82 12.00
CA PRO A 79 -9.57 9.28 13.25
C PRO A 79 -8.47 8.20 13.11
N PHE A 80 -7.85 8.00 11.96
CA PHE A 80 -6.78 7.02 11.73
C PHE A 80 -7.16 5.58 12.08
N VAL A 81 -8.19 5.08 11.44
CA VAL A 81 -8.74 3.75 11.73
C VAL A 81 -7.80 2.65 11.21
N LYS A 82 -6.84 2.24 12.05
CA LYS A 82 -5.86 1.20 11.72
C LYS A 82 -6.50 -0.14 11.39
N GLU A 83 -7.63 -0.47 12.02
CA GLU A 83 -8.37 -1.71 11.81
C GLU A 83 -8.84 -1.92 10.37
N LEU A 84 -8.92 -0.85 9.57
CA LEU A 84 -9.23 -0.93 8.14
C LEU A 84 -8.16 -1.69 7.34
N VAL A 85 -6.99 -1.97 7.91
CA VAL A 85 -5.98 -2.79 7.26
C VAL A 85 -6.55 -4.15 6.85
N ILE A 86 -7.35 -4.79 7.70
CA ILE A 86 -7.91 -6.13 7.43
C ILE A 86 -8.83 -6.12 6.20
N PRO A 87 -9.94 -5.35 6.16
CA PRO A 87 -10.81 -5.33 4.99
C PRO A 87 -10.11 -4.81 3.73
N LEU A 88 -9.21 -3.82 3.84
CA LEU A 88 -8.48 -3.30 2.68
C LEU A 88 -7.51 -4.34 2.09
N THR A 89 -6.81 -5.11 2.94
CA THR A 89 -5.95 -6.21 2.46
C THR A 89 -6.79 -7.34 1.87
N SER A 90 -7.94 -7.65 2.48
CA SER A 90 -8.87 -8.66 1.95
C SER A 90 -9.30 -8.35 0.51
N LEU A 91 -9.53 -7.09 0.16
CA LEU A 91 -9.83 -6.69 -1.23
C LEU A 91 -8.69 -7.03 -2.20
N ILE A 92 -7.44 -6.81 -1.80
CA ILE A 92 -6.26 -7.19 -2.61
C ILE A 92 -6.18 -8.70 -2.77
N ILE A 93 -6.41 -9.45 -1.69
CA ILE A 93 -6.40 -10.92 -1.70
C ILE A 93 -7.50 -11.46 -2.62
N THR A 94 -8.70 -10.90 -2.52
CA THR A 94 -9.82 -11.25 -3.41
C THR A 94 -9.46 -10.97 -4.87
N HIS A 95 -8.81 -9.83 -5.18
CA HIS A 95 -8.33 -9.56 -6.52
C HIS A 95 -7.35 -10.63 -7.01
N PHE A 96 -6.36 -11.02 -6.21
CA PHE A 96 -5.42 -12.09 -6.57
C PHE A 96 -6.14 -13.41 -6.85
N GLN A 97 -7.12 -13.79 -6.03
CA GLN A 97 -7.91 -15.00 -6.25
C GLN A 97 -8.70 -14.94 -7.56
N LEU A 98 -9.33 -13.80 -7.86
CA LEU A 98 -10.12 -13.59 -9.08
C LEU A 98 -9.28 -13.61 -10.37
N ILE A 99 -8.01 -13.19 -10.30
CA ILE A 99 -7.07 -13.23 -11.42
C ILE A 99 -6.15 -14.47 -11.39
N GLU A 100 -6.52 -15.49 -10.59
CA GLU A 100 -5.82 -16.77 -10.45
C GLU A 100 -4.35 -16.64 -10.02
N LYS A 101 -4.02 -15.61 -9.24
CA LYS A 101 -2.71 -15.45 -8.62
C LYS A 101 -2.63 -16.18 -7.29
N SER A 102 -1.64 -17.03 -7.15
CA SER A 102 -1.36 -17.82 -5.95
C SER A 102 -0.09 -17.38 -5.23
N THR A 103 0.15 -17.92 -4.05
CA THR A 103 1.40 -17.71 -3.32
C THR A 103 2.63 -18.17 -4.10
N ALA A 104 2.49 -19.19 -4.96
CA ALA A 104 3.57 -19.71 -5.80
C ALA A 104 4.10 -18.70 -6.82
N ASP A 105 3.24 -17.78 -7.31
CA ASP A 105 3.66 -16.70 -8.23
C ASP A 105 4.65 -15.71 -7.60
N PHE A 106 4.64 -15.64 -6.27
CA PHE A 106 5.41 -14.64 -5.51
C PHE A 106 6.54 -15.23 -4.65
N VAL A 107 6.81 -16.53 -4.74
CA VAL A 107 7.78 -17.22 -3.87
C VAL A 107 9.16 -16.59 -3.81
N ASN A 108 9.60 -15.94 -4.89
CA ASN A 108 10.92 -15.29 -4.98
C ASN A 108 10.86 -13.77 -4.78
N PHE A 109 9.74 -13.26 -4.30
CA PHE A 109 9.56 -11.84 -4.03
C PHE A 109 9.79 -11.52 -2.55
N VAL A 110 10.06 -10.25 -2.29
CA VAL A 110 10.02 -9.64 -0.96
C VAL A 110 9.07 -8.44 -1.01
N LEU A 111 8.37 -8.17 0.07
CA LEU A 111 7.52 -7.00 0.20
C LEU A 111 8.34 -5.83 0.72
N VAL A 112 8.19 -4.66 0.11
CA VAL A 112 8.77 -3.40 0.58
C VAL A 112 7.65 -2.36 0.66
N PRO A 113 7.38 -1.78 1.84
CA PRO A 113 6.36 -0.76 1.96
C PRO A 113 6.89 0.61 1.50
N VAL A 114 6.07 1.38 0.82
CA VAL A 114 6.36 2.80 0.56
C VAL A 114 6.48 3.54 1.89
N PRO A 115 7.61 4.25 2.13
CA PRO A 115 7.84 4.87 3.42
C PRO A 115 7.02 6.15 3.59
N LEU A 116 6.50 6.33 4.79
CA LEU A 116 5.87 7.57 5.21
C LEU A 116 6.92 8.55 5.75
N GLU A 117 6.66 9.85 5.56
CA GLU A 117 7.46 10.91 6.16
C GLU A 117 7.44 10.80 7.70
N LYS A 118 8.60 11.03 8.36
CA LYS A 118 8.74 10.87 9.83
C LYS A 118 7.73 11.69 10.63
N LYS A 119 7.44 12.94 10.23
CA LYS A 119 6.44 13.79 10.91
C LYS A 119 5.04 13.19 10.79
N LYS A 120 4.67 12.70 9.58
CA LYS A 120 3.39 12.05 9.34
C LYS A 120 3.28 10.73 10.09
N LEU A 121 4.38 9.95 10.15
CA LEU A 121 4.42 8.71 10.92
C LEU A 121 4.20 8.96 12.41
N LYS A 122 4.88 9.98 12.98
CA LYS A 122 4.70 10.36 14.40
C LYS A 122 3.27 10.83 14.69
N TRP A 123 2.67 11.60 13.78
CA TRP A 123 1.31 12.11 13.93
C TRP A 123 0.24 11.03 13.77
N ARG A 124 0.42 10.12 12.81
CA ARG A 124 -0.53 9.06 12.47
C ARG A 124 -0.38 7.80 13.35
N GLY A 125 0.82 7.55 13.89
CA GLY A 125 1.15 6.41 14.71
C GLY A 125 1.49 5.14 13.94
N PHE A 126 1.23 5.06 12.63
CA PHE A 126 1.55 3.91 11.78
C PHE A 126 1.76 4.31 10.31
N ASN A 127 2.42 3.45 9.55
CA ASN A 127 2.53 3.55 8.09
C ASN A 127 1.53 2.59 7.44
N GLN A 128 0.59 3.11 6.66
CA GLN A 128 -0.44 2.33 5.97
C GLN A 128 0.13 1.24 5.08
N ALA A 129 1.11 1.59 4.26
CA ALA A 129 1.77 0.64 3.36
C ALA A 129 2.46 -0.49 4.14
N GLU A 130 3.02 -0.19 5.30
CA GLU A 130 3.65 -1.20 6.16
C GLU A 130 2.62 -2.12 6.80
N GLU A 131 1.49 -1.60 7.29
CA GLU A 131 0.43 -2.43 7.85
C GLU A 131 -0.19 -3.35 6.78
N LEU A 132 -0.49 -2.82 5.59
CA LEU A 132 -0.92 -3.64 4.44
C LEU A 132 0.13 -4.71 4.09
N GLY A 133 1.41 -4.32 4.10
CA GLY A 133 2.53 -5.22 3.84
C GLY A 133 2.64 -6.37 4.86
N LYS A 134 2.34 -6.15 6.15
CA LYS A 134 2.32 -7.18 7.19
C LYS A 134 1.25 -8.24 6.91
N GLU A 135 0.04 -7.81 6.59
CA GLU A 135 -1.06 -8.72 6.25
C GLU A 135 -0.77 -9.50 4.95
N LEU A 136 -0.29 -8.80 3.91
CA LEU A 136 0.12 -9.45 2.66
C LEU A 136 1.28 -10.43 2.84
N SER A 137 2.26 -10.10 3.69
CA SER A 137 3.38 -10.99 4.02
C SER A 137 2.89 -12.30 4.66
N SER A 138 1.92 -12.18 5.58
CA SER A 138 1.30 -13.34 6.21
C SER A 138 0.54 -14.22 5.20
N PHE A 139 -0.22 -13.61 4.29
CA PHE A 139 -0.99 -14.32 3.27
C PHE A 139 -0.08 -14.94 2.19
N LEU A 140 0.83 -14.17 1.60
CA LEU A 140 1.70 -14.61 0.50
C LEU A 140 2.86 -15.49 0.96
N LYS A 141 3.13 -15.59 2.27
CA LYS A 141 4.26 -16.32 2.86
C LYS A 141 5.62 -15.84 2.36
N ILE A 142 5.77 -14.55 2.12
CA ILE A 142 7.01 -13.92 1.68
C ILE A 142 7.45 -12.85 2.68
N PRO A 143 8.77 -12.56 2.82
CA PRO A 143 9.26 -11.64 3.83
C PRO A 143 8.88 -10.18 3.54
N LEU A 144 8.52 -9.44 4.58
CA LEU A 144 8.41 -7.99 4.56
C LEU A 144 9.73 -7.36 4.99
N ILE A 145 10.30 -6.50 4.15
CA ILE A 145 11.51 -5.74 4.44
C ILE A 145 11.14 -4.28 4.71
N SER A 146 10.90 -3.97 5.97
CA SER A 146 10.65 -2.59 6.42
C SER A 146 11.96 -1.83 6.62
N GLY A 147 11.96 -0.53 6.32
CA GLY A 147 13.08 0.37 6.59
C GLY A 147 14.26 0.32 5.61
N CYS A 148 14.25 -0.56 4.60
CA CYS A 148 15.25 -0.52 3.53
C CYS A 148 15.04 0.65 2.57
N LEU A 149 13.82 1.09 2.39
CA LEU A 149 13.44 2.31 1.66
C LEU A 149 13.01 3.37 2.67
N ILE A 150 13.56 4.57 2.55
CA ILE A 150 13.27 5.69 3.46
C ILE A 150 12.92 6.96 2.69
N LYS A 151 12.05 7.79 3.27
CA LYS A 151 11.78 9.13 2.76
C LYS A 151 12.72 10.12 3.45
N ILE A 152 13.59 10.75 2.66
CA ILE A 152 14.65 11.66 3.14
C ILE A 152 14.30 13.15 3.00
N LYS A 153 13.30 13.49 2.15
CA LYS A 153 12.89 14.86 1.90
C LYS A 153 11.45 15.07 2.33
N GLU A 154 11.18 16.14 3.07
CA GLU A 154 9.81 16.60 3.33
C GLU A 154 9.23 17.13 2.02
N THR A 155 8.02 16.70 1.71
CA THR A 155 7.32 17.16 0.50
C THR A 155 6.01 17.82 0.90
N PRO A 156 5.65 18.97 0.32
CA PRO A 156 4.35 19.60 0.55
C PRO A 156 3.18 18.64 0.31
N PRO A 157 2.01 18.88 0.92
CA PRO A 157 0.81 18.12 0.61
C PRO A 157 0.53 18.14 -0.89
N GLN A 158 0.34 16.95 -1.49
CA GLN A 158 0.14 16.81 -2.94
C GLN A 158 -1.28 17.17 -3.42
N VAL A 159 -2.18 17.58 -2.49
CA VAL A 159 -3.61 17.75 -2.78
C VAL A 159 -3.87 18.93 -3.72
N GLU A 160 -2.98 19.94 -3.72
CA GLU A 160 -3.12 21.17 -4.49
C GLU A 160 -2.18 21.27 -5.70
N LEU A 161 -1.40 20.21 -5.98
CA LEU A 161 -0.40 20.20 -7.04
C LEU A 161 -0.93 19.53 -8.31
N SER A 162 -0.53 20.03 -9.48
CA SER A 162 -0.68 19.38 -10.78
C SER A 162 0.15 18.07 -10.83
N ASP A 163 -0.09 17.23 -11.83
CA ASP A 163 0.62 15.95 -11.97
C ASP A 163 2.11 16.14 -12.24
N GLU A 164 2.48 17.18 -12.99
CA GLU A 164 3.88 17.58 -13.23
C GLU A 164 4.55 18.06 -11.95
N GLU A 165 3.90 18.93 -11.21
CA GLU A 165 4.40 19.42 -9.91
C GLU A 165 4.55 18.28 -8.90
N ARG A 166 3.63 17.30 -8.89
CA ARG A 166 3.75 16.11 -8.04
C ARG A 166 4.98 15.28 -8.38
N LYS A 167 5.31 15.10 -9.67
CA LYS A 167 6.51 14.39 -10.12
C LYS A 167 7.78 15.10 -9.68
N GLU A 168 7.88 16.41 -9.90
CA GLU A 168 9.06 17.18 -9.48
C GLU A 168 9.19 17.24 -7.94
N ASN A 169 8.08 17.39 -7.23
CA ASN A 169 8.08 17.47 -5.77
C ASN A 169 8.60 16.19 -5.10
N ILE A 170 8.34 15.01 -5.70
CA ILE A 170 8.74 13.71 -5.15
C ILE A 170 10.13 13.24 -5.59
N LYS A 171 10.71 13.87 -6.61
CA LYS A 171 12.01 13.52 -7.16
C LYS A 171 13.13 13.68 -6.13
N GLY A 172 13.92 12.62 -5.94
CA GLY A 172 14.97 12.57 -4.93
C GLY A 172 14.47 12.58 -3.49
N ALA A 173 13.18 12.29 -3.25
CA ALA A 173 12.62 12.26 -1.91
C ALA A 173 12.88 10.94 -1.17
N PHE A 174 13.37 9.90 -1.85
CA PHE A 174 13.62 8.59 -1.28
C PHE A 174 15.08 8.16 -1.42
N ALA A 175 15.52 7.31 -0.50
CA ALA A 175 16.83 6.66 -0.52
C ALA A 175 16.71 5.21 -0.05
N VAL A 176 17.66 4.38 -0.48
CA VAL A 176 17.81 3.00 0.01
C VAL A 176 18.75 3.00 1.21
N ARG A 177 18.43 2.19 2.21
CA ARG A 177 19.29 1.79 3.32
C ARG A 177 19.42 0.27 3.32
N ASN A 178 20.53 -0.26 3.84
CA ASN A 178 20.76 -1.70 3.91
C ASN A 178 20.55 -2.36 2.53
N GLU A 179 21.30 -1.89 1.57
CA GLU A 179 21.23 -2.22 0.14
C GLU A 179 21.31 -3.72 -0.14
N GLU A 180 22.05 -4.46 0.70
CA GLU A 180 22.17 -5.92 0.66
C GLU A 180 20.83 -6.64 0.77
N LEU A 181 19.84 -6.04 1.44
CA LEU A 181 18.50 -6.63 1.61
C LEU A 181 17.69 -6.68 0.32
N ILE A 182 17.99 -5.80 -0.65
CA ILE A 182 17.27 -5.69 -1.92
C ILE A 182 18.08 -6.13 -3.14
N LYS A 183 19.36 -6.42 -2.96
CA LYS A 183 20.28 -6.84 -4.02
C LYS A 183 19.68 -7.99 -4.84
N ASN A 184 19.49 -7.78 -6.15
CA ASN A 184 18.94 -8.75 -7.09
C ASN A 184 17.57 -9.35 -6.69
N LYS A 185 16.86 -8.75 -5.75
CA LYS A 185 15.54 -9.24 -5.32
C LYS A 185 14.45 -8.82 -6.30
N LYS A 186 13.42 -9.64 -6.40
CA LYS A 186 12.13 -9.24 -6.95
C LYS A 186 11.32 -8.60 -5.82
N ILE A 187 10.78 -7.42 -6.04
CA ILE A 187 10.10 -6.61 -5.01
C ILE A 187 8.62 -6.45 -5.35
N LEU A 188 7.76 -6.70 -4.37
CA LEU A 188 6.38 -6.21 -4.34
C LEU A 188 6.38 -4.90 -3.53
N LEU A 189 6.27 -3.78 -4.22
CA LEU A 189 6.21 -2.46 -3.61
C LEU A 189 4.77 -2.15 -3.21
N VAL A 190 4.53 -1.97 -1.90
CA VAL A 190 3.17 -1.83 -1.35
C VAL A 190 2.87 -0.37 -1.04
N ASP A 191 1.68 0.09 -1.44
CA ASP A 191 1.07 1.36 -0.99
C ASP A 191 -0.44 1.18 -0.88
N ASP A 192 -1.17 2.18 -0.41
CA ASP A 192 -2.63 2.11 -0.31
C ASP A 192 -3.32 2.54 -1.61
N VAL A 193 -2.84 3.57 -2.30
CA VAL A 193 -3.44 4.11 -3.54
C VAL A 193 -2.37 4.52 -4.54
N TYR A 194 -2.61 4.14 -5.78
CA TYR A 194 -1.87 4.65 -6.93
C TYR A 194 -2.73 5.69 -7.67
N THR A 195 -2.42 6.96 -7.56
CA THR A 195 -3.09 8.05 -8.31
C THR A 195 -2.28 8.40 -9.56
N THR A 196 -1.41 9.41 -9.50
CA THR A 196 -0.50 9.76 -10.58
C THR A 196 0.68 8.80 -10.73
N GLY A 197 0.89 7.94 -9.74
CA GLY A 197 2.00 7.02 -9.67
C GLY A 197 3.34 7.63 -9.24
N SER A 198 3.43 8.96 -9.13
CA SER A 198 4.71 9.66 -8.91
C SER A 198 5.50 9.09 -7.73
N THR A 199 4.82 8.78 -6.61
CA THR A 199 5.46 8.21 -5.41
C THR A 199 6.03 6.82 -5.66
N MET A 200 5.21 5.90 -6.19
CA MET A 200 5.64 4.51 -6.41
C MET A 200 6.68 4.40 -7.52
N GLU A 201 6.55 5.20 -8.58
CA GLU A 201 7.54 5.24 -9.67
C GLU A 201 8.89 5.76 -9.18
N GLU A 202 8.92 6.80 -8.35
CA GLU A 202 10.17 7.30 -7.77
C GLU A 202 10.78 6.29 -6.80
N CYS A 203 9.98 5.63 -5.96
CA CYS A 203 10.44 4.54 -5.11
C CYS A 203 11.04 3.40 -5.94
N ALA A 204 10.36 2.98 -7.02
CA ALA A 204 10.84 1.93 -7.90
C ALA A 204 12.14 2.34 -8.60
N ARG A 205 12.24 3.59 -9.06
CA ARG A 205 13.45 4.13 -9.67
C ARG A 205 14.65 4.06 -8.71
N VAL A 206 14.44 4.45 -7.45
CA VAL A 206 15.49 4.43 -6.43
C VAL A 206 15.90 3.00 -6.07
N LEU A 207 14.95 2.07 -5.93
CA LEU A 207 15.21 0.65 -5.64
C LEU A 207 15.95 -0.08 -6.78
N LYS A 208 15.78 0.34 -8.03
CA LYS A 208 16.46 -0.27 -9.20
C LYS A 208 17.87 0.25 -9.44
N ARG A 209 18.21 1.43 -8.92
CA ARG A 209 19.55 1.99 -9.15
C ARG A 209 20.63 1.12 -8.52
N PRO A 210 21.76 0.92 -9.19
CA PRO A 210 22.97 0.49 -8.52
C PRO A 210 23.30 1.48 -7.40
N THR A 211 23.77 0.98 -6.29
CA THR A 211 24.10 1.78 -5.12
C THR A 211 25.52 2.34 -5.21
N GLU A 212 25.84 3.34 -4.39
CA GLU A 212 27.20 3.91 -4.30
C GLU A 212 28.23 2.85 -3.86
N GLY A 213 27.79 1.83 -3.09
CA GLY A 213 28.60 0.68 -2.71
C GLY A 213 28.78 -0.39 -3.80
N GLY A 214 28.30 -0.13 -5.04
CA GLY A 214 28.42 -1.07 -6.17
C GLY A 214 27.46 -2.25 -6.14
N TYR A 215 26.49 -2.28 -5.22
CA TYR A 215 25.44 -3.31 -5.21
C TYR A 215 24.46 -3.10 -6.35
N PRO A 216 24.11 -4.14 -7.13
CA PRO A 216 23.04 -4.04 -8.08
C PRO A 216 21.70 -3.80 -7.34
N GLY A 217 20.86 -2.92 -7.90
CA GLY A 217 19.52 -2.69 -7.38
C GLY A 217 18.60 -3.90 -7.49
N ALA A 218 17.34 -3.68 -7.25
CA ALA A 218 16.30 -4.69 -7.40
C ALA A 218 16.20 -5.19 -8.85
N LYS A 219 16.03 -6.51 -9.01
CA LYS A 219 15.88 -7.17 -10.33
C LYS A 219 14.56 -6.79 -11.01
N GLU A 220 13.48 -6.77 -10.23
CA GLU A 220 12.12 -6.54 -10.72
C GLU A 220 11.30 -5.87 -9.63
N ILE A 221 10.43 -4.93 -10.00
CA ILE A 221 9.54 -4.27 -9.05
C ILE A 221 8.12 -4.27 -9.61
N ILE A 222 7.19 -4.78 -8.82
CA ILE A 222 5.76 -4.77 -9.10
C ILE A 222 5.06 -4.01 -7.99
N GLY A 223 4.17 -3.10 -8.34
CA GLY A 223 3.35 -2.36 -7.38
C GLY A 223 2.14 -3.17 -6.92
N ILE A 224 1.76 -2.99 -5.66
CA ILE A 224 0.50 -3.50 -5.11
C ILE A 224 -0.17 -2.37 -4.34
N VAL A 225 -1.42 -2.07 -4.68
CA VAL A 225 -2.25 -1.07 -3.99
C VAL A 225 -3.68 -1.57 -3.83
N VAL A 226 -4.42 -0.96 -2.91
CA VAL A 226 -5.85 -1.25 -2.76
C VAL A 226 -6.63 -0.69 -3.96
N ALA A 227 -6.31 0.55 -4.36
CA ALA A 227 -7.06 1.22 -5.40
C ALA A 227 -6.18 2.06 -6.34
N ARG A 228 -6.64 2.19 -7.60
CA ARG A 228 -6.01 3.03 -8.63
C ARG A 228 -6.95 4.15 -9.06
N GLY A 229 -6.40 5.38 -9.17
CA GLY A 229 -7.05 6.58 -9.70
C GLY A 229 -6.83 6.79 -11.17
#